data_5554192a625bdc70907b3882e78f3304
#
_entry.id   5554192a625bdc70907b3882e78f3304
#
_cell.length_a   1.000
_cell.length_b   1.000
_cell.length_c   1.000
_cell.angle_alpha   90.00
_cell.angle_beta   90.00
_cell.angle_gamma   90.00
#
_symmetry.space_group_name_H-M   'P 1'
#
loop_
_entity.id
_entity.type
_entity.pdbx_description
1 polymer ?
#
loop_
_entity_poly.entity_id
_entity_poly.type
_entity_poly.pdbx_seq_one_letter_code
_entity_poly.pdbx_strand_id
1 'polypeptide(L)'
;MDLSLISCGIFRYELEKVLPEIEAELDCKISIDVLEPALDTKADLLENSVAEKLSLHRGKKNILLYGSMCHTEWPRIIGESGVVYPKAANCAEMLLSPEKKKEFDAEGNVYFLTMGGLKQWKEIYQQGHGWDAADARANFGYFEKIIVLDTGVFEISDEDLFEFFDFTQIPVEVMQINLDYFKSVLTDLCKKQMSV
;
A
#
# COMPACT_ATOMS: atom_id res chain seq x y z
N MET A 1 6.70 -24.02 5.08
CA MET A 1 7.83 -23.13 4.70
C MET A 1 7.61 -21.76 5.30
N ASP A 2 8.67 -21.03 5.72
CA ASP A 2 8.52 -19.73 6.40
C ASP A 2 8.95 -18.59 5.47
N LEU A 3 8.02 -17.67 5.23
CA LEU A 3 8.22 -16.45 4.47
C LEU A 3 8.25 -15.24 5.43
N SER A 4 8.90 -14.15 5.03
CA SER A 4 8.85 -12.86 5.73
C SER A 4 8.34 -11.80 4.76
N LEU A 5 7.30 -11.08 5.17
CA LEU A 5 6.67 -10.01 4.40
C LEU A 5 6.94 -8.67 5.07
N ILE A 6 7.61 -7.77 4.38
CA ILE A 6 7.80 -6.38 4.80
C ILE A 6 6.81 -5.53 4.00
N SER A 7 5.88 -4.86 4.67
CA SER A 7 4.77 -4.16 4.02
C SER A 7 4.64 -2.71 4.48
N CYS A 8 4.16 -1.86 3.58
CA CYS A 8 3.63 -0.55 3.93
C CYS A 8 2.43 -0.68 4.87
N GLY A 9 2.36 0.16 5.89
CA GLY A 9 1.27 0.19 6.88
C GLY A 9 -0.11 0.46 6.30
N ILE A 10 -0.15 1.00 5.09
CA ILE A 10 -1.38 1.28 4.37
C ILE A 10 -2.21 0.02 4.04
N PHE A 11 -1.56 -1.17 3.99
CA PHE A 11 -2.20 -2.45 3.70
C PHE A 11 -2.47 -3.31 4.94
N ARG A 12 -2.24 -2.81 6.13
CA ARG A 12 -2.37 -3.57 7.38
C ARG A 12 -3.67 -4.39 7.44
N TYR A 13 -4.80 -3.74 7.17
CA TYR A 13 -6.13 -4.37 7.30
C TYR A 13 -6.43 -5.37 6.20
N GLU A 14 -6.04 -5.07 4.97
CA GLU A 14 -6.16 -5.99 3.84
C GLU A 14 -5.32 -7.25 4.05
N LEU A 15 -4.10 -7.09 4.57
CA LEU A 15 -3.22 -8.21 4.89
C LEU A 15 -3.77 -9.11 5.99
N GLU A 16 -4.32 -8.54 7.06
CA GLU A 16 -4.97 -9.30 8.13
C GLU A 16 -6.09 -10.20 7.59
N LYS A 17 -6.78 -9.76 6.54
CA LYS A 17 -7.88 -10.51 5.91
C LYS A 17 -7.38 -11.58 4.94
N VAL A 18 -6.38 -11.30 4.09
CA VAL A 18 -5.99 -12.23 3.01
C VAL A 18 -4.87 -13.21 3.39
N LEU A 19 -3.98 -12.86 4.34
CA LEU A 19 -2.84 -13.72 4.67
C LEU A 19 -3.24 -15.09 5.19
N PRO A 20 -4.26 -15.27 6.07
CA PRO A 20 -4.66 -16.60 6.53
C PRO A 20 -5.09 -17.53 5.40
N GLU A 21 -5.74 -16.97 4.36
CA GLU A 21 -6.18 -17.74 3.20
C GLU A 21 -4.97 -18.15 2.33
N ILE A 22 -4.00 -17.25 2.14
CA ILE A 22 -2.77 -17.53 1.38
C ILE A 22 -1.91 -18.57 2.11
N GLU A 23 -1.76 -18.46 3.42
CA GLU A 23 -1.05 -19.44 4.24
C GLU A 23 -1.65 -20.84 4.12
N ALA A 24 -3.00 -20.92 4.16
CA ALA A 24 -3.71 -22.19 3.98
C ALA A 24 -3.57 -22.75 2.56
N GLU A 25 -3.65 -21.88 1.51
CA GLU A 25 -3.51 -22.28 0.11
C GLU A 25 -2.12 -22.82 -0.21
N LEU A 26 -1.07 -22.18 0.34
CA LEU A 26 0.33 -22.48 0.00
C LEU A 26 1.03 -23.39 1.00
N ASP A 27 0.35 -23.83 2.06
CA ASP A 27 0.94 -24.59 3.19
C ASP A 27 2.24 -23.94 3.71
N CYS A 28 2.16 -22.62 4.00
CA CYS A 28 3.29 -21.84 4.47
C CYS A 28 2.92 -20.99 5.69
N LYS A 29 3.94 -20.39 6.32
CA LYS A 29 3.79 -19.38 7.36
C LYS A 29 4.40 -18.07 6.90
N ILE A 30 3.69 -16.95 7.10
CA ILE A 30 4.11 -15.63 6.69
C ILE A 30 4.24 -14.75 7.93
N SER A 31 5.47 -14.45 8.32
CA SER A 31 5.73 -13.42 9.33
C SER A 31 5.67 -12.04 8.67
N ILE A 32 5.00 -11.08 9.32
CA ILE A 32 4.81 -9.75 8.74
C ILE A 32 5.48 -8.67 9.59
N ASP A 33 6.23 -7.79 8.92
CA ASP A 33 6.68 -6.50 9.45
C ASP A 33 5.92 -5.38 8.75
N VAL A 34 5.06 -4.70 9.47
CA VAL A 34 4.30 -3.56 8.96
C VAL A 34 5.06 -2.28 9.31
N LEU A 35 5.53 -1.57 8.29
CA LEU A 35 6.18 -0.27 8.45
C LEU A 35 5.14 0.85 8.56
N GLU A 36 5.56 2.02 9.02
CA GLU A 36 4.69 3.20 9.07
C GLU A 36 4.11 3.51 7.67
N PRO A 37 2.85 4.00 7.60
CA PRO A 37 2.24 4.35 6.32
C PRO A 37 2.97 5.55 5.69
N ALA A 38 2.96 5.59 4.36
CA ALA A 38 3.50 6.70 3.55
C ALA A 38 4.98 7.06 3.80
N LEU A 39 5.81 6.09 4.22
CA LEU A 39 7.26 6.29 4.29
C LEU A 39 7.89 6.57 2.93
N ASP A 40 7.23 6.20 1.83
CA ASP A 40 7.65 6.49 0.45
C ASP A 40 7.77 7.99 0.16
N THR A 41 7.16 8.85 0.98
CA THR A 41 7.34 10.29 0.92
C THR A 41 8.66 10.77 1.54
N LYS A 42 9.35 9.89 2.27
CA LYS A 42 10.63 10.12 2.94
C LYS A 42 11.61 9.01 2.56
N ALA A 43 12.16 9.11 1.34
CA ALA A 43 12.96 8.05 0.72
C ALA A 43 14.04 7.45 1.62
N ASP A 44 14.82 8.29 2.31
CA ASP A 44 15.89 7.84 3.20
C ASP A 44 15.37 7.03 4.41
N LEU A 45 14.20 7.43 4.96
CA LEU A 45 13.58 6.69 6.06
C LEU A 45 13.04 5.35 5.59
N LEU A 46 12.41 5.30 4.41
CA LEU A 46 11.94 4.06 3.82
C LEU A 46 13.11 3.10 3.55
N GLU A 47 14.18 3.60 2.92
CA GLU A 47 15.40 2.82 2.66
C GLU A 47 15.96 2.21 3.95
N ASN A 48 16.18 3.04 4.97
CA ASN A 48 16.73 2.60 6.24
C ASN A 48 15.83 1.56 6.94
N SER A 49 14.51 1.80 6.96
CA SER A 49 13.55 0.90 7.58
C SER A 49 13.50 -0.46 6.88
N VAL A 50 13.50 -0.47 5.55
CA VAL A 50 13.53 -1.73 4.77
C VAL A 50 14.86 -2.45 4.96
N ALA A 51 15.99 -1.75 4.90
CA ALA A 51 17.31 -2.34 5.09
C ALA A 51 17.47 -2.96 6.50
N GLU A 52 16.96 -2.30 7.53
CA GLU A 52 16.92 -2.83 8.90
C GLU A 52 16.15 -4.15 8.94
N LYS A 53 14.91 -4.19 8.40
CA LYS A 53 14.08 -5.39 8.40
C LYS A 53 14.70 -6.52 7.61
N LEU A 54 15.28 -6.23 6.44
CA LEU A 54 16.01 -7.24 5.66
C LEU A 54 17.22 -7.79 6.41
N SER A 55 17.91 -6.96 7.19
CA SER A 55 19.02 -7.39 8.04
C SER A 55 18.56 -8.33 9.16
N LEU A 56 17.43 -8.02 9.82
CA LEU A 56 16.83 -8.87 10.86
C LEU A 56 16.36 -10.23 10.31
N HIS A 57 15.96 -10.26 9.06
CA HIS A 57 15.48 -11.47 8.38
C HIS A 57 16.52 -12.07 7.40
N ARG A 58 17.81 -11.80 7.65
CA ARG A 58 18.89 -12.35 6.80
C ARG A 58 18.81 -13.88 6.73
N GLY A 59 18.83 -14.42 5.50
CA GLY A 59 18.72 -15.86 5.24
C GLY A 59 17.29 -16.40 5.23
N LYS A 60 16.28 -15.54 5.46
CA LYS A 60 14.87 -15.90 5.23
C LYS A 60 14.45 -15.56 3.79
N LYS A 61 13.32 -16.11 3.39
CA LYS A 61 12.66 -15.81 2.13
C LYS A 61 11.83 -14.56 2.27
N ASN A 62 12.38 -13.41 1.86
CA ASN A 62 11.80 -12.09 2.09
C ASN A 62 10.97 -11.61 0.90
N ILE A 63 9.80 -11.04 1.18
CA ILE A 63 8.91 -10.37 0.23
C ILE A 63 8.79 -8.91 0.67
N LEU A 64 8.92 -7.97 -0.27
CA LEU A 64 8.74 -6.55 -0.03
C LEU A 64 7.46 -6.08 -0.72
N LEU A 65 6.42 -5.73 0.06
CA LEU A 65 5.15 -5.23 -0.47
C LEU A 65 5.15 -3.71 -0.55
N TYR A 66 5.89 -3.21 -1.52
CA TYR A 66 5.93 -1.81 -1.93
C TYR A 66 5.87 -1.72 -3.44
N GLY A 67 5.20 -0.71 -3.98
CA GLY A 67 5.15 -0.46 -5.41
C GLY A 67 6.52 -0.11 -5.99
N SER A 68 6.68 -0.37 -7.29
CA SER A 68 7.95 -0.09 -7.98
C SER A 68 8.31 1.41 -7.97
N MET A 69 7.32 2.30 -7.83
CA MET A 69 7.51 3.75 -7.74
C MET A 69 7.59 4.28 -6.30
N CYS A 70 7.37 3.46 -5.28
CA CYS A 70 7.53 3.90 -3.88
C CYS A 70 8.99 4.23 -3.55
N HIS A 71 9.95 3.64 -4.28
CA HIS A 71 11.35 4.02 -4.22
C HIS A 71 12.05 3.69 -5.55
N THR A 72 12.79 4.65 -6.11
CA THR A 72 13.46 4.49 -7.42
C THR A 72 14.65 3.54 -7.38
N GLU A 73 15.25 3.35 -6.21
CA GLU A 73 16.47 2.58 -6.00
C GLU A 73 16.24 1.17 -5.43
N TRP A 74 15.01 0.59 -5.58
CA TRP A 74 14.75 -0.78 -5.10
C TRP A 74 15.84 -1.77 -5.52
N PRO A 75 16.31 -1.81 -6.78
CA PRO A 75 17.36 -2.75 -7.18
C PRO A 75 18.66 -2.61 -6.37
N ARG A 76 19.00 -1.39 -5.96
CA ARG A 76 20.18 -1.11 -5.13
C ARG A 76 19.96 -1.52 -3.67
N ILE A 77 18.77 -1.18 -3.11
CA ILE A 77 18.43 -1.42 -1.70
C ILE A 77 18.34 -2.91 -1.41
N ILE A 78 17.63 -3.65 -2.27
CA ILE A 78 17.46 -5.09 -2.09
C ILE A 78 18.68 -5.90 -2.58
N GLY A 79 19.48 -5.34 -3.51
CA GLY A 79 20.72 -5.95 -4.01
C GLY A 79 20.52 -7.39 -4.47
N GLU A 80 21.48 -8.26 -4.13
CA GLU A 80 21.45 -9.70 -4.41
C GLU A 80 20.73 -10.53 -3.33
N SER A 81 19.89 -9.87 -2.51
CA SER A 81 19.24 -10.51 -1.35
C SER A 81 18.18 -11.55 -1.71
N GLY A 82 17.82 -11.68 -2.99
CA GLY A 82 16.76 -12.60 -3.44
C GLY A 82 15.35 -12.16 -3.04
N VAL A 83 15.17 -10.92 -2.59
CA VAL A 83 13.86 -10.34 -2.24
C VAL A 83 13.01 -10.15 -3.48
N VAL A 84 11.75 -10.56 -3.42
CA VAL A 84 10.78 -10.29 -4.48
C VAL A 84 9.87 -9.13 -4.08
N TYR A 85 9.42 -8.35 -5.06
CA TYR A 85 8.46 -7.26 -4.88
C TYR A 85 7.51 -7.17 -6.09
N PRO A 86 6.32 -6.52 -5.94
CA PRO A 86 5.34 -6.43 -7.00
C PRO A 86 5.83 -5.54 -8.16
N LYS A 87 5.31 -5.80 -9.35
CA LYS A 87 5.53 -4.92 -10.53
C LYS A 87 4.61 -3.70 -10.52
N ALA A 88 3.53 -3.72 -9.73
CA ALA A 88 2.61 -2.61 -9.59
C ALA A 88 3.36 -1.34 -9.19
N ALA A 89 3.00 -0.21 -9.79
CA ALA A 89 3.65 1.07 -9.55
C ALA A 89 3.42 1.57 -8.11
N ASN A 90 2.22 1.41 -7.60
CA ASN A 90 1.79 1.96 -6.30
C ASN A 90 0.67 1.11 -5.65
N CYS A 91 0.18 1.57 -4.49
CA CYS A 91 -0.85 0.89 -3.72
C CYS A 91 -2.20 0.78 -4.48
N ALA A 92 -2.58 1.78 -5.27
CA ALA A 92 -3.82 1.72 -6.04
C ALA A 92 -3.76 0.62 -7.12
N GLU A 93 -2.63 0.49 -7.82
CA GLU A 93 -2.45 -0.60 -8.79
C GLU A 93 -2.41 -1.99 -8.15
N MET A 94 -1.95 -2.10 -6.91
CA MET A 94 -2.01 -3.38 -6.17
C MET A 94 -3.43 -3.80 -5.82
N LEU A 95 -4.35 -2.85 -5.69
CA LEU A 95 -5.77 -3.11 -5.38
C LEU A 95 -6.63 -3.22 -6.63
N LEU A 96 -6.41 -2.34 -7.63
CA LEU A 96 -7.26 -2.22 -8.83
C LEU A 96 -6.78 -3.03 -10.03
N SER A 97 -5.55 -3.38 -10.12
CA SER A 97 -4.73 -3.71 -11.27
C SER A 97 -4.27 -2.48 -12.08
N PRO A 98 -3.13 -2.59 -12.79
CA PRO A 98 -2.65 -1.51 -13.65
C PRO A 98 -3.63 -1.14 -14.76
N GLU A 99 -4.33 -2.14 -15.32
CA GLU A 99 -5.29 -1.96 -16.40
C GLU A 99 -6.49 -1.15 -15.93
N LYS A 100 -7.12 -1.54 -14.82
CA LYS A 100 -8.26 -0.81 -14.24
C LYS A 100 -7.87 0.60 -13.82
N LYS A 101 -6.70 0.76 -13.18
CA LYS A 101 -6.23 2.09 -12.82
C LYS A 101 -6.08 2.98 -14.04
N LYS A 102 -5.51 2.45 -15.13
CA LYS A 102 -5.35 3.18 -16.39
C LYS A 102 -6.69 3.60 -17.02
N GLU A 103 -7.74 2.77 -16.90
CA GLU A 103 -9.09 3.13 -17.36
C GLU A 103 -9.60 4.37 -16.62
N PHE A 104 -9.48 4.41 -15.29
CA PHE A 104 -9.87 5.58 -14.51
C PHE A 104 -9.01 6.81 -14.82
N ASP A 105 -7.70 6.65 -14.97
CA ASP A 105 -6.80 7.77 -15.31
C ASP A 105 -7.15 8.39 -16.70
N ALA A 106 -7.79 7.63 -17.56
CA ALA A 106 -8.27 8.15 -18.86
C ALA A 106 -9.59 8.93 -18.77
N GLU A 107 -10.35 8.75 -17.68
CA GLU A 107 -11.62 9.47 -17.44
C GLU A 107 -11.42 10.82 -16.75
N GLY A 108 -10.30 11.05 -16.07
CA GLY A 108 -10.00 12.29 -15.37
C GLY A 108 -8.88 12.15 -14.34
N ASN A 109 -8.57 13.27 -13.69
CA ASN A 109 -7.55 13.31 -12.65
C ASN A 109 -8.13 12.81 -11.32
N VAL A 110 -7.94 11.54 -11.02
CA VAL A 110 -8.48 10.88 -9.82
C VAL A 110 -7.35 10.52 -8.87
N TYR A 111 -7.53 10.86 -7.59
CA TYR A 111 -6.67 10.35 -6.52
C TYR A 111 -7.33 9.12 -5.88
N PHE A 112 -6.59 8.01 -5.82
CA PHE A 112 -7.07 6.79 -5.15
C PHE A 112 -6.55 6.74 -3.72
N LEU A 113 -7.48 6.64 -2.78
CA LEU A 113 -7.19 6.48 -1.36
C LEU A 113 -7.56 5.07 -0.92
N THR A 114 -6.62 4.35 -0.33
CA THR A 114 -6.89 3.02 0.26
C THR A 114 -7.64 3.17 1.58
N MET A 115 -8.28 2.11 2.08
CA MET A 115 -8.91 2.14 3.40
C MET A 115 -7.91 2.45 4.51
N GLY A 116 -6.71 1.84 4.46
CA GLY A 116 -5.64 2.18 5.40
C GLY A 116 -5.19 3.63 5.30
N GLY A 117 -5.19 4.21 4.09
CA GLY A 117 -4.92 5.63 3.87
C GLY A 117 -5.99 6.54 4.48
N LEU A 118 -7.26 6.20 4.29
CA LEU A 118 -8.38 6.92 4.93
C LEU A 118 -8.31 6.83 6.45
N LYS A 119 -8.03 5.66 7.00
CA LYS A 119 -7.96 5.47 8.47
C LYS A 119 -6.82 6.23 9.13
N GLN A 120 -5.72 6.41 8.40
CA GLN A 120 -4.47 6.99 8.91
C GLN A 120 -4.14 8.34 8.27
N TRP A 121 -5.12 9.02 7.66
CA TRP A 121 -4.85 10.24 6.91
C TRP A 121 -4.26 11.38 7.76
N LYS A 122 -4.67 11.48 9.04
CA LYS A 122 -4.15 12.49 9.97
C LYS A 122 -2.67 12.25 10.27
N GLU A 123 -2.30 10.99 10.52
CA GLU A 123 -0.92 10.57 10.73
C GLU A 123 -0.06 10.79 9.48
N ILE A 124 -0.61 10.50 8.30
CA ILE A 124 0.09 10.64 7.03
C ILE A 124 0.29 12.12 6.68
N TYR A 125 -0.81 12.88 6.56
CA TYR A 125 -0.75 14.21 5.99
C TYR A 125 -0.50 15.30 7.02
N GLN A 126 -1.17 15.26 8.18
CA GLN A 126 -0.98 16.29 9.20
C GLN A 126 0.32 16.09 9.99
N GLN A 127 0.56 14.89 10.51
CA GLN A 127 1.74 14.62 11.33
C GLN A 127 2.97 14.30 10.48
N GLY A 128 2.82 13.47 9.47
CA GLY A 128 3.90 13.01 8.61
C GLY A 128 4.43 14.09 7.67
N HIS A 129 3.53 14.81 6.96
CA HIS A 129 3.89 15.91 6.06
C HIS A 129 3.84 17.28 6.71
N GLY A 130 3.17 17.41 7.85
CA GLY A 130 2.94 18.70 8.50
C GLY A 130 1.94 19.60 7.76
N TRP A 131 1.06 19.01 6.93
CA TRP A 131 0.09 19.77 6.16
C TRP A 131 -1.06 20.27 7.02
N ASP A 132 -1.39 21.54 6.83
CA ASP A 132 -2.69 22.09 7.20
C ASP A 132 -3.72 21.94 6.05
N ALA A 133 -4.94 22.46 6.24
CA ALA A 133 -5.98 22.39 5.21
C ALA A 133 -5.66 23.23 3.96
N ALA A 134 -4.81 24.25 4.04
CA ALA A 134 -4.38 25.02 2.88
C ALA A 134 -3.37 24.24 2.06
N ASP A 135 -2.43 23.58 2.72
CA ASP A 135 -1.46 22.69 2.09
C ASP A 135 -2.16 21.50 1.42
N ALA A 136 -3.13 20.88 2.10
CA ALA A 136 -3.91 19.78 1.54
C ALA A 136 -4.63 20.21 0.26
N ARG A 137 -5.34 21.36 0.28
CA ARG A 137 -6.00 21.90 -0.92
C ARG A 137 -5.01 22.19 -2.05
N ALA A 138 -3.83 22.70 -1.74
CA ALA A 138 -2.81 23.00 -2.74
C ALA A 138 -2.27 21.70 -3.39
N ASN A 139 -2.05 20.66 -2.60
CA ASN A 139 -1.49 19.40 -3.07
C ASN A 139 -2.54 18.49 -3.74
N PHE A 140 -3.76 18.44 -3.22
CA PHE A 140 -4.85 17.65 -3.83
C PHE A 140 -5.60 18.39 -4.94
N GLY A 141 -5.44 19.71 -5.05
CA GLY A 141 -6.21 20.56 -5.99
C GLY A 141 -6.02 20.26 -7.48
N TYR A 142 -5.06 19.40 -7.84
CA TYR A 142 -4.91 18.86 -9.19
C TYR A 142 -5.97 17.79 -9.51
N PHE A 143 -6.51 17.11 -8.50
CA PHE A 143 -7.46 16.03 -8.69
C PHE A 143 -8.89 16.55 -8.72
N GLU A 144 -9.70 16.00 -9.61
CA GLU A 144 -11.12 16.31 -9.73
C GLU A 144 -11.94 15.67 -8.62
N LYS A 145 -11.49 14.49 -8.17
CA LYS A 145 -12.08 13.74 -7.06
C LYS A 145 -11.09 12.78 -6.43
N ILE A 146 -11.43 12.36 -5.22
CA ILE A 146 -10.76 11.29 -4.48
C ILE A 146 -11.70 10.10 -4.45
N ILE A 147 -11.22 8.93 -4.84
CA ILE A 147 -11.96 7.67 -4.74
C ILE A 147 -11.35 6.81 -3.62
N VAL A 148 -12.13 6.58 -2.58
CA VAL A 148 -11.78 5.62 -1.52
C VAL A 148 -12.06 4.21 -2.05
N LEU A 149 -11.02 3.38 -2.08
CA LEU A 149 -11.11 1.97 -2.49
C LEU A 149 -11.60 1.13 -1.30
N ASP A 150 -12.91 0.92 -1.21
CA ASP A 150 -13.53 0.15 -0.13
C ASP A 150 -13.36 -1.36 -0.38
N THR A 151 -12.42 -1.95 0.36
CA THR A 151 -12.11 -3.39 0.33
C THR A 151 -12.95 -4.18 1.34
N GLY A 152 -13.84 -3.53 2.09
CA GLY A 152 -14.70 -4.15 3.10
C GLY A 152 -13.91 -4.74 4.28
N VAL A 153 -12.75 -4.18 4.62
CA VAL A 153 -11.93 -4.61 5.77
C VAL A 153 -12.38 -3.97 7.08
N PHE A 154 -13.03 -2.82 7.00
CA PHE A 154 -13.77 -2.19 8.11
C PHE A 154 -14.91 -1.32 7.55
N GLU A 155 -15.80 -0.85 8.40
CA GLU A 155 -16.89 0.05 8.02
C GLU A 155 -16.36 1.48 7.90
N ILE A 156 -16.61 2.11 6.76
CA ILE A 156 -16.30 3.53 6.53
C ILE A 156 -17.46 4.36 7.10
N SER A 157 -17.17 5.25 8.04
CA SER A 157 -18.18 6.15 8.58
C SER A 157 -18.33 7.43 7.73
N ASP A 158 -19.51 8.02 7.74
CA ASP A 158 -19.72 9.33 7.12
C ASP A 158 -18.82 10.40 7.74
N GLU A 159 -18.52 10.29 9.04
CA GLU A 159 -17.64 11.20 9.77
C GLU A 159 -16.21 11.15 9.21
N ASP A 160 -15.65 9.95 8.97
CA ASP A 160 -14.30 9.79 8.38
C ASP A 160 -14.25 10.47 6.99
N LEU A 161 -15.29 10.30 6.17
CA LEU A 161 -15.37 10.92 4.84
C LEU A 161 -15.50 12.44 4.91
N PHE A 162 -16.36 12.96 5.80
CA PHE A 162 -16.55 14.40 5.97
C PHE A 162 -15.30 15.09 6.51
N GLU A 163 -14.64 14.51 7.51
CA GLU A 163 -13.39 15.07 8.04
C GLU A 163 -12.29 15.13 6.96
N PHE A 164 -12.18 14.09 6.14
CA PHE A 164 -11.20 14.07 5.05
C PHE A 164 -11.57 15.05 3.93
N PHE A 165 -12.87 15.15 3.59
CA PHE A 165 -13.36 16.17 2.66
C PHE A 165 -13.08 17.59 3.19
N ASP A 166 -13.37 17.89 4.45
CA ASP A 166 -13.11 19.19 5.05
C ASP A 166 -11.62 19.58 5.01
N PHE A 167 -10.76 18.59 5.14
CA PHE A 167 -9.31 18.78 5.06
C PHE A 167 -8.84 19.06 3.62
N THR A 168 -9.33 18.31 2.64
CA THR A 168 -8.86 18.38 1.24
C THR A 168 -9.65 19.35 0.38
N GLN A 169 -10.94 19.53 0.68
CA GLN A 169 -11.94 20.26 -0.13
C GLN A 169 -12.10 19.69 -1.55
N ILE A 170 -11.76 18.41 -1.74
CA ILE A 170 -11.94 17.69 -3.00
C ILE A 170 -13.08 16.68 -2.81
N PRO A 171 -14.02 16.53 -3.77
CA PRO A 171 -15.09 15.54 -3.68
C PRO A 171 -14.54 14.13 -3.38
N VAL A 172 -15.12 13.46 -2.38
CA VAL A 172 -14.76 12.11 -1.98
C VAL A 172 -15.88 11.14 -2.36
N GLU A 173 -15.55 10.14 -3.15
CA GLU A 173 -16.45 9.05 -3.54
C GLU A 173 -15.94 7.74 -2.95
N VAL A 174 -16.84 6.79 -2.67
CA VAL A 174 -16.48 5.44 -2.21
C VAL A 174 -16.75 4.44 -3.32
N MET A 175 -15.76 3.64 -3.66
CA MET A 175 -15.89 2.58 -4.64
C MET A 175 -15.60 1.23 -4.00
N GLN A 176 -16.60 0.35 -3.96
CA GLN A 176 -16.41 -1.01 -3.49
C GLN A 176 -15.59 -1.83 -4.47
N ILE A 177 -14.58 -2.50 -3.94
CA ILE A 177 -13.73 -3.45 -4.66
C ILE A 177 -13.56 -4.72 -3.82
N ASN A 178 -13.30 -5.85 -4.48
CA ASN A 178 -12.89 -7.07 -3.78
C ASN A 178 -11.36 -7.14 -3.65
N LEU A 179 -10.90 -8.08 -2.83
CA LEU A 179 -9.46 -8.30 -2.60
C LEU A 179 -8.86 -9.41 -3.49
N ASP A 180 -9.60 -9.92 -4.49
CA ASP A 180 -9.15 -11.06 -5.31
C ASP A 180 -7.86 -10.74 -6.05
N TYR A 181 -7.77 -9.55 -6.66
CA TYR A 181 -6.56 -9.13 -7.35
C TYR A 181 -5.38 -8.93 -6.37
N PHE A 182 -5.60 -8.24 -5.25
CA PHE A 182 -4.58 -8.06 -4.23
C PHE A 182 -4.06 -9.39 -3.68
N LYS A 183 -4.98 -10.32 -3.39
CA LYS A 183 -4.65 -11.69 -2.97
C LYS A 183 -3.84 -12.42 -4.05
N SER A 184 -4.21 -12.28 -5.33
CA SER A 184 -3.44 -12.89 -6.43
C SER A 184 -2.02 -12.37 -6.52
N VAL A 185 -1.82 -11.04 -6.39
CA VAL A 185 -0.48 -10.42 -6.37
C VAL A 185 0.37 -11.00 -5.25
N LEU A 186 -0.17 -11.07 -4.03
CA LEU A 186 0.54 -11.63 -2.89
C LEU A 186 0.85 -13.12 -3.05
N THR A 187 -0.12 -13.91 -3.53
CA THR A 187 0.06 -15.34 -3.79
C THR A 187 1.18 -15.58 -4.80
N ASP A 188 1.22 -14.79 -5.87
CA ASP A 188 2.28 -14.89 -6.90
C ASP A 188 3.66 -14.51 -6.34
N LEU A 189 3.75 -13.48 -5.50
CA LEU A 189 4.98 -13.12 -4.82
C LEU A 189 5.45 -14.25 -3.88
N CYS A 190 4.54 -14.85 -3.12
CA CYS A 190 4.85 -15.99 -2.26
C CYS A 190 5.35 -17.18 -3.08
N LYS A 191 4.65 -17.57 -4.15
CA LYS A 191 5.07 -18.67 -5.05
C LYS A 191 6.44 -18.41 -5.66
N LYS A 192 6.67 -17.19 -6.14
CA LYS A 192 7.96 -16.77 -6.70
C LYS A 192 9.07 -16.89 -5.65
N GLN A 193 8.83 -16.39 -4.43
CA GLN A 193 9.81 -16.43 -3.36
C GLN A 193 10.05 -17.88 -2.86
N MET A 194 9.05 -18.74 -2.92
CA MET A 194 9.21 -20.17 -2.57
C MET A 194 10.08 -20.93 -3.58
N SER A 195 10.14 -20.46 -4.83
CA SER A 195 10.89 -21.10 -5.92
C SER A 195 12.36 -20.68 -6.02
N VAL A 196 12.76 -19.62 -5.31
CA VAL A 196 14.15 -19.15 -5.18
C VAL A 196 14.84 -19.87 -4.01
#